data_f8fc5d54e34dbcacf03ea3af92d62e98
#
_entry.id   f8fc5d54e34dbcacf03ea3af92d62e98
#
_cell.length_a   1.000
_cell.length_b   1.000
_cell.length_c   1.000
_cell.angle_alpha   90.00
_cell.angle_beta   90.00
_cell.angle_gamma   90.00
#
_symmetry.space_group_name_H-M   'P 1'
#
loop_
_entity.id
_entity.type
_entity.pdbx_description
1 polymer ?
#
loop_
_entity_poly.entity_id
_entity_poly.type
_entity_poly.pdbx_seq_one_letter_code
_entity_poly.pdbx_strand_id
1 'polypeptide(L)'
;LHSILLGAALCASLAFADRTITDQLGRKVTIPDQVNRIVVLHHEALNVLNEINAQDKVVGILKSWEQRLGKEYNRLAPSFKNLPNPGDIKDVNYEALLSLKPDAVVVVNYFPKEYIAKMEELKIPVVGISFFSSAQEEKAKLNPTFKDERDSFAAYDEGFYEGVKILGELSNHEKDAAELIDFVKKSQADLNAKFSNFIVDKRPRVYMANPDLTTYGSGKYTGVMLARAGATNVAAADIKGYKQVSPEQILAWNPQIILVQNRYPQVPAELKANPALKGLSAVKEDRIYLMPEFVKAWGHPTAEAMALGEEWLAMKLYPQNFKDANFDKKVEEFYEKFYRVKYQK
;
A
#
# COMPACT_ATOMS: atom_id res chain seq x y z
N LEU A 1 -62.38 16.57 38.93
CA LEU A 1 -61.51 17.20 37.93
C LEU A 1 -60.10 16.57 38.04
N HIS A 2 -59.77 15.61 37.16
CA HIS A 2 -58.45 15.06 37.03
C HIS A 2 -57.87 15.51 35.70
N SER A 3 -56.85 16.37 35.76
CA SER A 3 -56.10 16.78 34.58
C SER A 3 -54.98 15.74 34.30
N ILE A 4 -55.08 15.05 33.19
CA ILE A 4 -54.02 14.17 32.68
C ILE A 4 -53.09 15.03 31.83
N LEU A 5 -51.86 15.27 32.32
CA LEU A 5 -50.79 15.86 31.53
C LEU A 5 -50.19 14.76 30.61
N LEU A 6 -50.45 14.86 29.32
CA LEU A 6 -49.77 14.09 28.30
C LEU A 6 -48.39 14.72 28.06
N GLY A 7 -47.35 14.07 28.60
CA GLY A 7 -45.96 14.40 28.27
C GLY A 7 -45.62 13.86 26.90
N ALA A 8 -45.55 14.73 25.90
CA ALA A 8 -44.95 14.38 24.60
C ALA A 8 -43.42 14.27 24.74
N ALA A 9 -42.91 13.06 24.76
CA ALA A 9 -41.47 12.81 24.62
C ALA A 9 -41.07 13.17 23.20
N LEU A 10 -40.41 14.30 23.03
CA LEU A 10 -39.74 14.69 21.79
C LEU A 10 -38.51 13.78 21.66
N CYS A 11 -38.60 12.69 20.90
CA CYS A 11 -37.44 11.97 20.40
C CYS A 11 -36.76 12.87 19.36
N ALA A 12 -35.85 13.73 19.82
CA ALA A 12 -34.90 14.37 18.92
C ALA A 12 -34.03 13.27 18.31
N SER A 13 -34.33 12.87 17.10
CA SER A 13 -33.40 12.15 16.26
C SER A 13 -32.20 13.08 16.09
N LEU A 14 -31.07 12.76 16.73
CA LEU A 14 -29.79 13.35 16.42
C LEU A 14 -29.51 12.98 14.96
N ALA A 15 -29.91 13.81 14.01
CA ALA A 15 -29.44 13.78 12.67
C ALA A 15 -27.94 14.11 12.77
N PHE A 16 -27.09 13.10 12.69
CA PHE A 16 -25.65 13.31 12.53
C PHE A 16 -25.46 14.14 11.25
N ALA A 17 -24.77 15.25 11.35
CA ALA A 17 -24.48 16.11 10.21
C ALA A 17 -23.59 15.32 9.22
N ASP A 18 -23.86 15.49 7.93
CA ASP A 18 -22.96 14.99 6.90
C ASP A 18 -21.74 15.91 6.79
N ARG A 19 -20.60 15.34 6.44
CA ARG A 19 -19.36 16.09 6.13
C ARG A 19 -18.84 15.73 4.76
N THR A 20 -18.02 16.60 4.19
CA THR A 20 -17.45 16.41 2.86
C THR A 20 -15.95 16.21 2.95
N ILE A 21 -15.45 15.17 2.33
CA ILE A 21 -14.02 14.92 2.12
C ILE A 21 -13.69 15.04 0.62
N THR A 22 -12.46 15.38 0.30
CA THR A 22 -11.97 15.33 -1.09
C THR A 22 -11.10 14.09 -1.25
N ASP A 23 -11.48 13.20 -2.16
CA ASP A 23 -10.73 11.96 -2.41
C ASP A 23 -9.54 12.19 -3.37
N GLN A 24 -8.70 11.15 -3.53
CA GLN A 24 -7.53 11.26 -4.43
C GLN A 24 -7.86 11.21 -5.92
N LEU A 25 -9.13 11.04 -6.29
CA LEU A 25 -9.63 11.31 -7.64
C LEU A 25 -10.02 12.78 -7.85
N GLY A 26 -9.90 13.61 -6.81
CA GLY A 26 -10.27 15.02 -6.83
C GLY A 26 -11.78 15.27 -6.70
N ARG A 27 -12.55 14.27 -6.27
CA ARG A 27 -14.00 14.37 -6.09
C ARG A 27 -14.35 14.76 -4.66
N LYS A 28 -15.38 15.61 -4.52
CA LYS A 28 -16.00 15.88 -3.22
C LYS A 28 -16.99 14.77 -2.91
N VAL A 29 -16.76 14.07 -1.82
CA VAL A 29 -17.59 12.95 -1.36
C VAL A 29 -18.25 13.31 -0.04
N THR A 30 -19.58 13.30 -0.01
CA THR A 30 -20.36 13.51 1.22
C THR A 30 -20.49 12.19 1.96
N ILE A 31 -20.08 12.16 3.22
CA ILE A 31 -20.12 11.02 4.11
C ILE A 31 -20.79 11.38 5.43
N PRO A 32 -21.34 10.42 6.19
CA PRO A 32 -21.81 10.68 7.55
C PRO A 32 -20.70 11.23 8.45
N ASP A 33 -21.03 12.09 9.38
CA ASP A 33 -20.07 12.60 10.37
C ASP A 33 -19.40 11.46 11.16
N GLN A 34 -20.18 10.45 11.53
CA GLN A 34 -19.69 9.22 12.16
C GLN A 34 -19.80 8.05 11.17
N VAL A 35 -18.65 7.67 10.62
CA VAL A 35 -18.53 6.47 9.75
C VAL A 35 -18.20 5.27 10.62
N ASN A 36 -19.02 4.23 10.54
CA ASN A 36 -18.86 3.00 11.30
C ASN A 36 -18.86 1.73 10.44
N ARG A 37 -19.22 1.85 9.17
CA ARG A 37 -19.35 0.71 8.25
C ARG A 37 -18.65 1.00 6.93
N ILE A 38 -17.42 0.52 6.78
CA ILE A 38 -16.60 0.73 5.59
C ILE A 38 -16.46 -0.59 4.85
N VAL A 39 -16.77 -0.60 3.56
CA VAL A 39 -16.38 -1.67 2.65
C VAL A 39 -15.11 -1.26 1.91
N VAL A 40 -14.11 -2.14 1.86
CA VAL A 40 -12.79 -1.83 1.31
C VAL A 40 -12.45 -2.75 0.15
N LEU A 41 -12.50 -2.21 -1.07
CA LEU A 41 -12.15 -2.90 -2.32
C LEU A 41 -10.75 -2.48 -2.82
N HIS A 42 -9.85 -2.16 -1.89
CA HIS A 42 -8.50 -1.68 -2.13
C HIS A 42 -7.55 -2.24 -1.06
N HIS A 43 -6.63 -3.10 -1.45
CA HIS A 43 -5.80 -3.81 -0.46
C HIS A 43 -4.82 -2.91 0.30
N GLU A 44 -4.20 -1.92 -0.36
CA GLU A 44 -3.31 -0.98 0.34
C GLU A 44 -4.10 -0.09 1.33
N ALA A 45 -5.31 0.35 0.97
CA ALA A 45 -6.17 1.09 1.89
C ALA A 45 -6.62 0.23 3.08
N LEU A 46 -6.87 -1.07 2.84
CA LEU A 46 -7.19 -2.02 3.90
C LEU A 46 -6.00 -2.19 4.87
N ASN A 47 -4.77 -2.21 4.34
CA ASN A 47 -3.54 -2.20 5.15
C ASN A 47 -3.48 -0.96 6.06
N VAL A 48 -3.66 0.24 5.48
CA VAL A 48 -3.63 1.50 6.23
C VAL A 48 -4.72 1.55 7.30
N LEU A 49 -5.96 1.14 7.00
CA LEU A 49 -7.05 1.12 7.99
C LEU A 49 -6.73 0.20 9.17
N ASN A 50 -6.03 -0.91 8.95
CA ASN A 50 -5.53 -1.74 10.03
C ASN A 50 -4.43 -1.04 10.82
N GLU A 51 -3.47 -0.39 10.16
CA GLU A 51 -2.37 0.33 10.82
C GLU A 51 -2.84 1.49 11.68
N ILE A 52 -3.87 2.22 11.25
CA ILE A 52 -4.46 3.35 12.01
C ILE A 52 -5.56 2.92 12.99
N ASN A 53 -5.62 1.64 13.34
CA ASN A 53 -6.57 1.10 14.33
C ASN A 53 -8.06 1.23 13.94
N ALA A 54 -8.37 1.27 12.64
CA ALA A 54 -9.73 1.42 12.12
C ALA A 54 -10.33 0.10 11.59
N GLN A 55 -9.69 -1.05 11.83
CA GLN A 55 -10.12 -2.36 11.33
C GLN A 55 -11.53 -2.76 11.82
N ASP A 56 -11.94 -2.30 12.99
CA ASP A 56 -13.26 -2.62 13.56
C ASP A 56 -14.42 -1.95 12.79
N LYS A 57 -14.12 -0.94 11.98
CA LYS A 57 -15.09 -0.28 11.11
C LYS A 57 -15.24 -0.95 9.75
N VAL A 58 -14.36 -1.89 9.43
CA VAL A 58 -14.40 -2.61 8.16
C VAL A 58 -15.42 -3.74 8.25
N VAL A 59 -16.44 -3.70 7.38
CA VAL A 59 -17.56 -4.65 7.37
C VAL A 59 -17.58 -5.54 6.13
N GLY A 60 -16.75 -5.28 5.14
CA GLY A 60 -16.57 -6.08 3.93
C GLY A 60 -15.27 -5.72 3.24
N ILE A 61 -14.64 -6.70 2.60
CA ILE A 61 -13.33 -6.55 1.97
C ILE A 61 -13.29 -7.19 0.59
N LEU A 62 -12.33 -6.78 -0.23
CA LEU A 62 -12.12 -7.35 -1.56
C LEU A 62 -11.87 -8.87 -1.49
N LYS A 63 -12.37 -9.60 -2.47
CA LYS A 63 -12.28 -11.08 -2.53
C LYS A 63 -10.83 -11.57 -2.57
N SER A 64 -9.95 -10.86 -3.28
CA SER A 64 -8.54 -11.23 -3.45
C SER A 64 -7.63 -10.77 -2.31
N TRP A 65 -8.16 -10.36 -1.16
CA TRP A 65 -7.40 -9.73 -0.07
C TRP A 65 -6.20 -10.58 0.42
N GLU A 66 -6.40 -11.88 0.64
CA GLU A 66 -5.36 -12.76 1.17
C GLU A 66 -4.18 -12.94 0.19
N GLN A 67 -4.50 -13.10 -1.11
CA GLN A 67 -3.49 -13.18 -2.16
C GLN A 67 -2.67 -11.89 -2.29
N ARG A 68 -3.32 -10.72 -2.09
CA ARG A 68 -2.70 -9.42 -2.26
C ARG A 68 -1.93 -8.95 -1.06
N LEU A 69 -2.46 -9.14 0.13
CA LEU A 69 -1.84 -8.71 1.38
C LEU A 69 -0.75 -9.69 1.86
N GLY A 70 -0.92 -11.00 1.61
CA GLY A 70 -0.01 -12.03 2.08
C GLY A 70 -0.56 -12.80 3.29
N LYS A 71 0.05 -13.96 3.55
CA LYS A 71 -0.40 -14.88 4.61
C LYS A 71 -0.21 -14.33 6.03
N GLU A 72 0.71 -13.40 6.22
CA GLU A 72 0.96 -12.71 7.49
C GLU A 72 -0.28 -11.99 8.03
N TYR A 73 -1.20 -11.60 7.15
CA TYR A 73 -2.46 -10.98 7.55
C TYR A 73 -3.38 -11.89 8.36
N ASN A 74 -3.17 -13.20 8.31
CA ASN A 74 -3.81 -14.12 9.26
C ASN A 74 -3.45 -13.82 10.72
N ARG A 75 -2.29 -13.22 10.94
CA ARG A 75 -1.78 -12.77 12.24
C ARG A 75 -2.01 -11.27 12.47
N LEU A 76 -1.79 -10.45 11.46
CA LEU A 76 -1.90 -8.98 11.55
C LEU A 76 -3.33 -8.50 11.69
N ALA A 77 -4.28 -9.18 11.04
CA ALA A 77 -5.70 -8.85 11.06
C ALA A 77 -6.57 -10.11 10.97
N PRO A 78 -6.59 -10.95 12.01
CA PRO A 78 -7.30 -12.25 11.97
C PRO A 78 -8.81 -12.10 11.71
N SER A 79 -9.41 -10.97 12.07
CA SER A 79 -10.82 -10.67 11.82
C SER A 79 -11.19 -10.60 10.34
N PHE A 80 -10.24 -10.33 9.44
CA PHE A 80 -10.50 -10.21 7.99
C PHE A 80 -11.02 -11.52 7.38
N LYS A 81 -10.62 -12.67 7.93
CA LYS A 81 -11.09 -13.98 7.45
C LYS A 81 -12.61 -14.16 7.50
N ASN A 82 -13.26 -13.47 8.42
CA ASN A 82 -14.69 -13.61 8.66
C ASN A 82 -15.52 -12.52 7.95
N LEU A 83 -14.87 -11.61 7.23
CA LEU A 83 -15.56 -10.52 6.56
C LEU A 83 -16.12 -10.96 5.20
N PRO A 84 -17.35 -10.51 4.85
CA PRO A 84 -17.92 -10.72 3.53
C PRO A 84 -17.08 -10.10 2.41
N ASN A 85 -17.20 -10.69 1.20
CA ASN A 85 -16.52 -10.21 0.01
C ASN A 85 -17.54 -9.71 -1.02
N PRO A 86 -17.98 -8.44 -0.95
CA PRO A 86 -19.00 -7.90 -1.87
C PRO A 86 -18.44 -7.51 -3.24
N GLY A 87 -17.18 -7.79 -3.52
CA GLY A 87 -16.52 -7.48 -4.78
C GLY A 87 -15.00 -7.63 -4.74
N ASP A 88 -14.34 -7.08 -5.74
CA ASP A 88 -12.88 -7.03 -5.88
C ASP A 88 -12.48 -5.67 -6.47
N ILE A 89 -11.18 -5.48 -6.82
CA ILE A 89 -10.67 -4.20 -7.35
C ILE A 89 -11.28 -3.77 -8.70
N LYS A 90 -12.00 -4.61 -9.39
CA LYS A 90 -12.69 -4.29 -10.66
C LYS A 90 -14.08 -4.94 -10.77
N ASP A 91 -14.66 -5.29 -9.66
CA ASP A 91 -15.93 -6.02 -9.62
C ASP A 91 -16.74 -5.66 -8.38
N VAL A 92 -18.07 -5.66 -8.50
CA VAL A 92 -19.01 -5.38 -7.40
C VAL A 92 -20.23 -6.27 -7.49
N ASN A 93 -20.53 -6.97 -6.40
CA ASN A 93 -21.83 -7.58 -6.19
C ASN A 93 -22.70 -6.60 -5.39
N TYR A 94 -23.63 -5.91 -6.06
CA TYR A 94 -24.46 -4.85 -5.45
C TYR A 94 -25.41 -5.39 -4.39
N GLU A 95 -25.95 -6.59 -4.54
CA GLU A 95 -26.84 -7.20 -3.54
C GLU A 95 -26.07 -7.46 -2.23
N ALA A 96 -24.90 -8.09 -2.33
CA ALA A 96 -24.02 -8.31 -1.19
C ALA A 96 -23.57 -6.98 -0.56
N LEU A 97 -23.21 -5.98 -1.37
CA LEU A 97 -22.80 -4.67 -0.91
C LEU A 97 -23.91 -3.95 -0.14
N LEU A 98 -25.12 -3.90 -0.69
CA LEU A 98 -26.28 -3.26 -0.05
C LEU A 98 -26.66 -3.95 1.26
N SER A 99 -26.54 -5.28 1.35
CA SER A 99 -26.82 -6.01 2.60
C SER A 99 -25.90 -5.62 3.74
N LEU A 100 -24.69 -5.14 3.43
CA LEU A 100 -23.71 -4.65 4.41
C LEU A 100 -24.03 -3.23 4.93
N LYS A 101 -24.93 -2.50 4.28
CA LYS A 101 -25.32 -1.12 4.63
C LYS A 101 -24.08 -0.24 4.90
N PRO A 102 -23.16 -0.10 3.94
CA PRO A 102 -21.95 0.66 4.16
C PRO A 102 -22.22 2.15 4.26
N ASP A 103 -21.51 2.84 5.16
CA ASP A 103 -21.45 4.30 5.22
C ASP A 103 -20.56 4.87 4.11
N ALA A 104 -19.57 4.06 3.66
CA ALA A 104 -18.70 4.38 2.55
C ALA A 104 -18.03 3.11 1.96
N VAL A 105 -17.64 3.20 0.69
CA VAL A 105 -16.84 2.19 0.00
C VAL A 105 -15.52 2.81 -0.44
N VAL A 106 -14.40 2.18 -0.09
CA VAL A 106 -13.06 2.60 -0.52
C VAL A 106 -12.62 1.77 -1.72
N VAL A 107 -12.24 2.43 -2.80
CA VAL A 107 -11.83 1.80 -4.06
C VAL A 107 -10.46 2.29 -4.52
N VAL A 108 -9.80 1.51 -5.40
CA VAL A 108 -8.59 1.96 -6.10
C VAL A 108 -8.93 3.13 -7.03
N ASN A 109 -7.95 3.98 -7.30
CA ASN A 109 -8.14 5.14 -8.18
C ASN A 109 -8.52 4.80 -9.62
N TYR A 110 -8.16 3.61 -10.11
CA TYR A 110 -8.51 3.09 -11.46
C TYR A 110 -9.71 2.15 -11.44
N PHE A 111 -10.52 2.18 -10.40
CA PHE A 111 -11.78 1.42 -10.33
C PHE A 111 -12.72 1.82 -11.47
N PRO A 112 -13.45 0.88 -12.10
CA PRO A 112 -14.34 1.20 -13.22
C PRO A 112 -15.36 2.29 -12.86
N LYS A 113 -15.42 3.34 -13.68
CA LYS A 113 -16.26 4.53 -13.41
C LYS A 113 -17.76 4.18 -13.38
N GLU A 114 -18.18 3.23 -14.18
CA GLU A 114 -19.56 2.73 -14.22
C GLU A 114 -20.00 2.12 -12.89
N TYR A 115 -19.10 1.42 -12.19
CA TYR A 115 -19.41 0.88 -10.87
C TYR A 115 -19.46 1.97 -9.80
N ILE A 116 -18.57 2.97 -9.88
CA ILE A 116 -18.64 4.12 -8.99
C ILE A 116 -19.97 4.86 -9.17
N ALA A 117 -20.35 5.17 -10.41
CA ALA A 117 -21.60 5.86 -10.72
C ALA A 117 -22.83 5.07 -10.20
N LYS A 118 -22.82 3.74 -10.36
CA LYS A 118 -23.91 2.90 -9.89
C LYS A 118 -24.02 2.87 -8.36
N MET A 119 -22.90 2.83 -7.64
CA MET A 119 -22.91 2.93 -6.18
C MET A 119 -23.44 4.30 -5.72
N GLU A 120 -23.06 5.39 -6.40
CA GLU A 120 -23.53 6.74 -6.09
C GLU A 120 -25.06 6.89 -6.37
N GLU A 121 -25.59 6.29 -7.45
CA GLU A 121 -27.04 6.20 -7.69
C GLU A 121 -27.77 5.49 -6.54
N LEU A 122 -27.15 4.47 -5.96
CA LEU A 122 -27.64 3.73 -4.80
C LEU A 122 -27.41 4.46 -3.47
N LYS A 123 -26.94 5.72 -3.53
CA LYS A 123 -26.65 6.57 -2.35
C LYS A 123 -25.55 6.02 -1.43
N ILE A 124 -24.61 5.27 -1.99
CA ILE A 124 -23.45 4.76 -1.30
C ILE A 124 -22.26 5.69 -1.62
N PRO A 125 -21.67 6.38 -0.63
CA PRO A 125 -20.48 7.18 -0.84
C PRO A 125 -19.29 6.33 -1.27
N VAL A 126 -18.55 6.77 -2.29
CA VAL A 126 -17.36 6.08 -2.81
C VAL A 126 -16.15 6.97 -2.70
N VAL A 127 -15.09 6.49 -2.06
CA VAL A 127 -13.82 7.19 -1.83
C VAL A 127 -12.72 6.50 -2.63
N GLY A 128 -12.14 7.21 -3.60
CA GLY A 128 -11.03 6.71 -4.43
C GLY A 128 -9.67 7.07 -3.83
N ILE A 129 -8.79 6.08 -3.67
CA ILE A 129 -7.44 6.25 -3.12
C ILE A 129 -6.41 5.76 -4.15
N SER A 130 -5.36 6.56 -4.36
CA SER A 130 -4.27 6.26 -5.29
C SER A 130 -2.92 6.05 -4.61
N PHE A 131 -2.71 6.65 -3.45
CA PHE A 131 -1.41 6.78 -2.77
C PHE A 131 -0.31 7.41 -3.62
N PHE A 132 -0.67 8.18 -4.65
CA PHE A 132 0.24 9.07 -5.35
C PHE A 132 -0.45 10.41 -5.64
N SER A 133 0.33 11.48 -5.64
CA SER A 133 -0.08 12.82 -6.08
C SER A 133 0.21 12.96 -7.56
N SER A 134 -0.70 13.53 -8.34
CA SER A 134 -0.53 13.70 -9.78
C SER A 134 -1.43 14.78 -10.37
N ALA A 135 -1.15 15.16 -11.61
CA ALA A 135 -2.06 15.98 -12.41
C ALA A 135 -3.43 15.29 -12.55
N GLN A 136 -4.49 16.08 -12.80
CA GLN A 136 -5.87 15.58 -12.84
C GLN A 136 -6.08 14.43 -13.84
N GLU A 137 -5.42 14.49 -15.00
CA GLU A 137 -5.49 13.48 -16.05
C GLU A 137 -4.81 12.15 -15.70
N GLU A 138 -3.92 12.16 -14.72
CA GLU A 138 -3.20 10.97 -14.25
C GLU A 138 -3.88 10.28 -13.05
N LYS A 139 -4.77 10.98 -12.32
CA LYS A 139 -5.35 10.52 -11.05
C LYS A 139 -6.04 9.16 -11.14
N ALA A 140 -6.71 8.87 -12.26
CA ALA A 140 -7.43 7.61 -12.46
C ALA A 140 -6.59 6.51 -13.15
N LYS A 141 -5.29 6.71 -13.34
CA LYS A 141 -4.43 5.75 -14.04
C LYS A 141 -3.79 4.77 -13.05
N LEU A 142 -3.73 3.51 -13.43
CA LEU A 142 -2.96 2.49 -12.71
C LEU A 142 -1.45 2.77 -12.77
N ASN A 143 -0.97 3.28 -13.92
CA ASN A 143 0.43 3.62 -14.16
C ASN A 143 0.54 5.11 -14.49
N PRO A 144 0.66 5.98 -13.48
CA PRO A 144 0.79 7.41 -13.71
C PRO A 144 2.13 7.74 -14.39
N THR A 145 2.19 8.87 -15.09
CA THR A 145 3.41 9.41 -15.68
C THR A 145 3.92 10.54 -14.81
N PHE A 146 5.19 10.48 -14.45
CA PHE A 146 5.90 11.54 -13.72
C PHE A 146 6.94 12.18 -14.65
N LYS A 147 7.27 13.42 -14.36
CA LYS A 147 8.24 14.21 -15.17
C LYS A 147 9.64 13.58 -15.12
N ASP A 148 10.09 13.21 -13.94
CA ASP A 148 11.39 12.60 -13.68
C ASP A 148 11.36 11.77 -12.38
N GLU A 149 12.52 11.20 -12.00
CA GLU A 149 12.64 10.39 -10.78
C GLU A 149 12.35 11.21 -9.50
N ARG A 150 12.79 12.46 -9.45
CA ARG A 150 12.55 13.33 -8.28
C ARG A 150 11.09 13.67 -8.13
N ASP A 151 10.40 13.93 -9.23
CA ASP A 151 8.95 14.16 -9.27
C ASP A 151 8.19 12.92 -8.77
N SER A 152 8.63 11.72 -9.15
CA SER A 152 8.03 10.48 -8.66
C SER A 152 8.22 10.28 -7.16
N PHE A 153 9.35 10.70 -6.58
CA PHE A 153 9.57 10.63 -5.13
C PHE A 153 8.57 11.51 -4.38
N ALA A 154 8.48 12.78 -4.78
CA ALA A 154 7.53 13.71 -4.19
C ALA A 154 6.07 13.23 -4.35
N ALA A 155 5.73 12.76 -5.55
CA ALA A 155 4.39 12.29 -5.86
C ALA A 155 3.95 11.10 -4.97
N TYR A 156 4.83 10.15 -4.72
CA TYR A 156 4.52 9.01 -3.85
C TYR A 156 4.53 9.38 -2.38
N ASP A 157 5.44 10.26 -1.91
CA ASP A 157 5.43 10.71 -0.51
C ASP A 157 4.17 11.50 -0.19
N GLU A 158 3.90 12.55 -0.96
CA GLU A 158 2.73 13.40 -0.76
C GLU A 158 1.44 12.61 -0.91
N GLY A 159 1.37 11.75 -1.94
CA GLY A 159 0.20 10.92 -2.20
C GLY A 159 -0.06 9.89 -1.11
N PHE A 160 0.99 9.31 -0.53
CA PHE A 160 0.84 8.41 0.62
C PHE A 160 0.30 9.16 1.84
N TYR A 161 0.90 10.30 2.20
CA TYR A 161 0.45 11.09 3.34
C TYR A 161 -0.98 11.60 3.16
N GLU A 162 -1.34 12.05 1.95
CA GLU A 162 -2.71 12.46 1.62
C GLU A 162 -3.69 11.28 1.76
N GLY A 163 -3.38 10.12 1.19
CA GLY A 163 -4.23 8.92 1.29
C GLY A 163 -4.44 8.45 2.72
N VAL A 164 -3.39 8.47 3.54
CA VAL A 164 -3.48 8.13 4.98
C VAL A 164 -4.35 9.14 5.72
N LYS A 165 -4.21 10.44 5.44
CA LYS A 165 -5.07 11.48 6.04
C LYS A 165 -6.55 11.28 5.67
N ILE A 166 -6.84 11.03 4.39
CA ILE A 166 -8.21 10.80 3.91
C ILE A 166 -8.82 9.57 4.61
N LEU A 167 -8.06 8.48 4.76
CA LEU A 167 -8.51 7.28 5.46
C LEU A 167 -8.70 7.52 6.96
N GLY A 168 -7.83 8.34 7.58
CA GLY A 168 -7.99 8.79 8.96
C GLY A 168 -9.27 9.62 9.14
N GLU A 169 -9.49 10.62 8.29
CA GLU A 169 -10.71 11.41 8.27
C GLU A 169 -11.95 10.54 8.03
N LEU A 170 -11.91 9.66 7.02
CA LEU A 170 -13.03 8.76 6.72
C LEU A 170 -13.41 7.91 7.92
N SER A 171 -12.44 7.36 8.64
CA SER A 171 -12.66 6.43 9.75
C SER A 171 -12.75 7.10 11.12
N ASN A 172 -12.64 8.44 11.24
CA ASN A 172 -12.51 9.17 12.49
C ASN A 172 -11.31 8.73 13.36
N HIS A 173 -10.17 8.43 12.66
CA HIS A 173 -8.88 8.03 13.24
C HIS A 173 -7.73 8.97 12.82
N GLU A 174 -8.00 10.28 12.80
CA GLU A 174 -7.06 11.32 12.34
C GLU A 174 -5.76 11.33 13.16
N LYS A 175 -5.87 11.08 14.47
CA LYS A 175 -4.71 11.04 15.37
C LYS A 175 -3.80 9.86 15.03
N ASP A 176 -4.36 8.67 14.87
CA ASP A 176 -3.60 7.47 14.51
C ASP A 176 -2.95 7.62 13.13
N ALA A 177 -3.66 8.23 12.18
CA ALA A 177 -3.13 8.55 10.85
C ALA A 177 -1.94 9.52 10.93
N ALA A 178 -2.02 10.58 11.75
CA ALA A 178 -0.92 11.51 11.96
C ALA A 178 0.30 10.82 12.57
N GLU A 179 0.12 9.95 13.57
CA GLU A 179 1.22 9.19 14.18
C GLU A 179 1.91 8.25 13.19
N LEU A 180 1.16 7.60 12.29
CA LEU A 180 1.72 6.76 11.23
C LEU A 180 2.56 7.58 10.26
N ILE A 181 2.04 8.73 9.81
CA ILE A 181 2.75 9.65 8.91
C ILE A 181 4.05 10.16 9.56
N ASP A 182 4.00 10.56 10.81
CA ASP A 182 5.17 11.09 11.53
C ASP A 182 6.26 10.01 11.68
N PHE A 183 5.88 8.77 11.96
CA PHE A 183 6.82 7.65 12.00
C PHE A 183 7.53 7.44 10.65
N VAL A 184 6.77 7.45 9.55
CA VAL A 184 7.32 7.32 8.19
C VAL A 184 8.27 8.46 7.87
N LYS A 185 7.85 9.71 8.08
CA LYS A 185 8.67 10.91 7.81
C LYS A 185 9.98 10.89 8.57
N LYS A 186 9.94 10.56 9.87
CA LYS A 186 11.14 10.44 10.69
C LYS A 186 12.08 9.37 10.16
N SER A 187 11.53 8.19 9.82
CA SER A 187 12.32 7.07 9.30
C SER A 187 13.04 7.42 7.99
N GLN A 188 12.35 8.11 7.08
CA GLN A 188 12.93 8.57 5.82
C GLN A 188 13.99 9.66 6.02
N ALA A 189 13.78 10.60 6.95
CA ALA A 189 14.77 11.61 7.31
C ALA A 189 16.04 10.97 7.88
N ASP A 190 15.90 9.98 8.76
CA ASP A 190 17.02 9.24 9.35
C ASP A 190 17.81 8.47 8.27
N LEU A 191 17.13 7.82 7.31
CA LEU A 191 17.77 7.14 6.19
C LEU A 191 18.53 8.12 5.29
N ASN A 192 17.93 9.25 4.93
CA ASN A 192 18.56 10.28 4.13
C ASN A 192 19.82 10.85 4.82
N ALA A 193 19.77 11.06 6.14
CA ALA A 193 20.92 11.50 6.92
C ALA A 193 22.06 10.48 6.90
N LYS A 194 21.75 9.18 6.93
CA LYS A 194 22.77 8.11 6.80
C LYS A 194 23.44 8.14 5.42
N PHE A 195 22.66 8.32 4.34
CA PHE A 195 23.21 8.42 2.98
C PHE A 195 24.08 9.67 2.77
N SER A 196 23.84 10.77 3.47
CA SER A 196 24.66 11.97 3.34
C SER A 196 26.11 11.79 3.83
N ASN A 197 26.37 10.72 4.57
CA ASN A 197 27.67 10.44 5.18
C ASN A 197 28.62 9.60 4.30
N PHE A 198 28.18 9.16 3.12
CA PHE A 198 29.05 8.44 2.18
C PHE A 198 28.65 8.69 0.72
N ILE A 199 29.63 8.51 -0.16
CA ILE A 199 29.44 8.67 -1.61
C ILE A 199 29.04 7.29 -2.20
N VAL A 200 27.97 7.29 -2.99
CA VAL A 200 27.56 6.13 -3.78
C VAL A 200 28.20 6.23 -5.17
N ASP A 201 29.36 5.64 -5.36
CA ASP A 201 30.08 5.67 -6.64
C ASP A 201 29.34 4.88 -7.75
N LYS A 202 28.83 3.71 -7.39
CA LYS A 202 28.04 2.84 -8.29
C LYS A 202 26.85 2.26 -7.57
N ARG A 203 25.66 2.52 -8.09
CA ARG A 203 24.43 1.92 -7.59
C ARG A 203 24.32 0.46 -8.03
N PRO A 204 24.13 -0.51 -7.12
CA PRO A 204 23.86 -1.91 -7.49
C PRO A 204 22.67 -2.01 -8.44
N ARG A 205 22.79 -2.87 -9.43
CA ARG A 205 21.77 -3.14 -10.44
C ARG A 205 20.85 -4.24 -9.94
N VAL A 206 19.57 -3.92 -9.74
CA VAL A 206 18.58 -4.77 -9.08
C VAL A 206 17.44 -5.13 -10.01
N TYR A 207 17.08 -6.40 -10.05
CA TYR A 207 15.86 -6.91 -10.65
C TYR A 207 14.87 -7.32 -9.58
N MET A 208 13.65 -6.77 -9.63
CA MET A 208 12.55 -7.17 -8.76
C MET A 208 11.78 -8.30 -9.42
N ALA A 209 11.95 -9.52 -8.93
CA ALA A 209 11.31 -10.69 -9.47
C ALA A 209 9.99 -11.01 -8.78
N ASN A 210 8.96 -11.26 -9.59
CA ASN A 210 7.67 -11.79 -9.17
C ASN A 210 7.35 -13.07 -9.95
N PRO A 211 6.25 -13.79 -9.65
CA PRO A 211 5.84 -14.96 -10.43
C PRO A 211 5.76 -14.68 -11.93
N ASP A 212 5.99 -15.71 -12.73
CA ASP A 212 5.89 -15.66 -14.20
C ASP A 212 6.81 -14.61 -14.85
N LEU A 213 7.97 -14.36 -14.25
CA LEU A 213 8.94 -13.35 -14.70
C LEU A 213 8.36 -11.95 -14.82
N THR A 214 7.32 -11.62 -14.04
CA THR A 214 6.79 -10.25 -13.99
C THR A 214 7.68 -9.35 -13.14
N THR A 215 7.71 -8.05 -13.49
CA THR A 215 8.53 -7.06 -12.79
C THR A 215 7.90 -5.68 -12.81
N TYR A 216 8.40 -4.80 -11.94
CA TYR A 216 8.06 -3.39 -11.92
C TYR A 216 9.12 -2.57 -12.67
N GLY A 217 8.67 -1.77 -13.61
CA GLY A 217 9.48 -0.79 -14.33
C GLY A 217 9.34 0.62 -13.76
N SER A 218 9.41 1.61 -14.65
CA SER A 218 9.21 3.02 -14.28
C SER A 218 7.76 3.33 -13.87
N GLY A 219 7.57 4.41 -13.10
CA GLY A 219 6.25 4.90 -12.70
C GLY A 219 5.60 4.13 -11.54
N LYS A 220 6.35 3.26 -10.86
CA LYS A 220 5.89 2.53 -9.66
C LYS A 220 6.73 2.87 -8.44
N TYR A 221 6.11 2.86 -7.28
CA TYR A 221 6.80 3.09 -6.00
C TYR A 221 7.98 2.13 -5.78
N THR A 222 7.90 0.91 -6.28
CA THR A 222 9.01 -0.06 -6.19
C THR A 222 10.31 0.52 -6.77
N GLY A 223 10.25 1.28 -7.87
CA GLY A 223 11.41 1.99 -8.42
C GLY A 223 11.91 3.09 -7.50
N VAL A 224 11.01 3.85 -6.90
CA VAL A 224 11.34 4.89 -5.89
C VAL A 224 12.03 4.29 -4.67
N MET A 225 11.49 3.19 -4.15
CA MET A 225 12.07 2.43 -3.03
C MET A 225 13.51 1.99 -3.33
N LEU A 226 13.74 1.40 -4.51
CA LEU A 226 15.08 0.98 -4.94
C LEU A 226 16.04 2.17 -5.05
N ALA A 227 15.60 3.26 -5.67
CA ALA A 227 16.42 4.46 -5.85
C ALA A 227 16.79 5.11 -4.51
N ARG A 228 15.86 5.19 -3.55
CA ARG A 228 16.12 5.70 -2.18
C ARG A 228 17.06 4.80 -1.40
N ALA A 229 17.00 3.51 -1.62
CA ALA A 229 17.95 2.56 -1.04
C ALA A 229 19.31 2.56 -1.77
N GLY A 230 19.51 3.42 -2.75
CA GLY A 230 20.76 3.56 -3.50
C GLY A 230 20.95 2.55 -4.63
N ALA A 231 19.89 1.89 -5.10
CA ALA A 231 19.94 0.92 -6.20
C ALA A 231 19.49 1.50 -7.54
N THR A 232 19.78 0.78 -8.61
CA THR A 232 19.24 0.99 -9.95
C THR A 232 18.27 -0.14 -10.30
N ASN A 233 17.02 0.19 -10.62
CA ASN A 233 16.06 -0.76 -11.17
C ASN A 233 16.41 -1.03 -12.64
N VAL A 234 16.85 -2.25 -12.96
CA VAL A 234 17.28 -2.62 -14.32
C VAL A 234 16.14 -2.59 -15.35
N ALA A 235 14.89 -2.72 -14.90
CA ALA A 235 13.73 -2.72 -15.77
C ALA A 235 13.22 -1.30 -16.09
N ALA A 236 13.68 -0.25 -15.41
CA ALA A 236 13.08 1.08 -15.48
C ALA A 236 13.14 1.74 -16.84
N ALA A 237 14.21 1.48 -17.62
CA ALA A 237 14.37 2.06 -18.96
C ALA A 237 13.44 1.43 -20.01
N ASP A 238 13.13 0.13 -19.86
CA ASP A 238 12.44 -0.65 -20.90
C ASP A 238 10.96 -0.92 -20.57
N ILE A 239 10.61 -0.89 -19.28
CA ILE A 239 9.28 -1.26 -18.77
C ILE A 239 8.64 -0.06 -18.08
N LYS A 240 7.39 0.25 -18.48
CA LYS A 240 6.51 1.15 -17.74
C LYS A 240 5.46 0.34 -16.99
N GLY A 241 5.31 0.60 -15.69
CA GLY A 241 4.34 -0.08 -14.85
C GLY A 241 4.77 -1.50 -14.47
N TYR A 242 3.83 -2.44 -14.53
CA TYR A 242 4.03 -3.84 -14.17
C TYR A 242 3.81 -4.72 -15.39
N LYS A 243 4.82 -5.51 -15.77
CA LYS A 243 4.77 -6.37 -16.97
C LYS A 243 5.55 -7.66 -16.78
N GLN A 244 5.15 -8.67 -17.54
CA GLN A 244 5.93 -9.89 -17.77
C GLN A 244 7.06 -9.60 -18.76
N VAL A 245 8.23 -10.19 -18.52
CA VAL A 245 9.42 -10.09 -19.38
C VAL A 245 9.94 -11.47 -19.75
N SER A 246 10.79 -11.54 -20.77
CA SER A 246 11.41 -12.80 -21.18
C SER A 246 12.71 -13.05 -20.41
N PRO A 247 13.18 -14.32 -20.34
CA PRO A 247 14.49 -14.65 -19.81
C PRO A 247 15.63 -13.90 -20.53
N GLU A 248 15.52 -13.71 -21.85
CA GLU A 248 16.51 -12.99 -22.66
C GLU A 248 16.61 -11.53 -22.23
N GLN A 249 15.48 -10.90 -21.90
CA GLN A 249 15.47 -9.53 -21.40
C GLN A 249 16.18 -9.42 -20.04
N ILE A 250 15.96 -10.38 -19.14
CA ILE A 250 16.63 -10.43 -17.83
C ILE A 250 18.13 -10.66 -18.01
N LEU A 251 18.52 -11.53 -18.94
CA LEU A 251 19.93 -11.75 -19.30
C LEU A 251 20.60 -10.49 -19.85
N ALA A 252 19.90 -9.75 -20.74
CA ALA A 252 20.40 -8.49 -21.28
C ALA A 252 20.59 -7.42 -20.18
N TRP A 253 19.69 -7.35 -19.21
CA TRP A 253 19.85 -6.48 -18.05
C TRP A 253 20.99 -6.91 -17.14
N ASN A 254 21.23 -8.20 -17.02
CA ASN A 254 22.26 -8.80 -16.17
C ASN A 254 22.30 -8.16 -14.75
N PRO A 255 21.25 -8.31 -13.95
CA PRO A 255 21.21 -7.76 -12.61
C PRO A 255 22.28 -8.37 -11.69
N GLN A 256 22.82 -7.55 -10.79
CA GLN A 256 23.76 -8.01 -9.77
C GLN A 256 23.05 -8.64 -8.56
N ILE A 257 21.81 -8.22 -8.32
CA ILE A 257 20.97 -8.65 -7.20
C ILE A 257 19.56 -8.89 -7.71
N ILE A 258 18.93 -9.95 -7.25
CA ILE A 258 17.51 -10.23 -7.48
C ILE A 258 16.79 -10.18 -6.13
N LEU A 259 15.71 -9.41 -6.08
CA LEU A 259 14.84 -9.29 -4.91
C LEU A 259 13.50 -9.94 -5.20
N VAL A 260 12.98 -10.69 -4.24
CA VAL A 260 11.68 -11.38 -4.32
C VAL A 260 10.82 -10.99 -3.12
N GLN A 261 9.55 -10.69 -3.35
CA GLN A 261 8.62 -10.36 -2.28
C GLN A 261 8.33 -11.60 -1.40
N ASN A 262 8.18 -11.40 -0.09
CA ASN A 262 7.90 -12.46 0.89
C ASN A 262 6.66 -13.32 0.54
N ARG A 263 5.67 -12.71 -0.12
CA ARG A 263 4.42 -13.40 -0.55
C ARG A 263 4.62 -14.40 -1.70
N TYR A 264 5.84 -14.46 -2.28
CA TYR A 264 6.20 -15.37 -3.37
C TYR A 264 7.42 -16.22 -3.02
N PRO A 265 7.38 -17.01 -1.94
CA PRO A 265 8.55 -17.73 -1.42
C PRO A 265 9.08 -18.82 -2.37
N GLN A 266 8.30 -19.24 -3.37
CA GLN A 266 8.70 -20.22 -4.38
C GLN A 266 9.59 -19.61 -5.49
N VAL A 267 9.49 -18.31 -5.76
CA VAL A 267 10.16 -17.65 -6.90
C VAL A 267 11.70 -17.78 -6.87
N PRO A 268 12.40 -17.66 -5.73
CA PRO A 268 13.85 -17.89 -5.71
C PRO A 268 14.25 -19.26 -6.25
N ALA A 269 13.54 -20.33 -5.90
CA ALA A 269 13.80 -21.66 -6.40
C ALA A 269 13.48 -21.80 -7.90
N GLU A 270 12.37 -21.21 -8.34
CA GLU A 270 11.98 -21.19 -9.76
C GLU A 270 13.04 -20.50 -10.63
N LEU A 271 13.58 -19.35 -10.18
CA LEU A 271 14.65 -18.63 -10.90
C LEU A 271 15.94 -19.45 -11.00
N LYS A 272 16.35 -20.11 -9.91
CA LYS A 272 17.54 -20.96 -9.88
C LYS A 272 17.37 -22.19 -10.77
N ALA A 273 16.19 -22.76 -10.85
CA ALA A 273 15.87 -23.93 -11.67
C ALA A 273 15.72 -23.59 -13.16
N ASN A 274 15.51 -22.34 -13.53
CA ASN A 274 15.30 -21.93 -14.91
C ASN A 274 16.60 -22.03 -15.72
N PRO A 275 16.71 -22.96 -16.72
CA PRO A 275 17.93 -23.14 -17.49
C PRO A 275 18.36 -21.88 -18.24
N ALA A 276 17.42 -21.07 -18.70
CA ALA A 276 17.67 -19.83 -19.42
C ALA A 276 18.36 -18.76 -18.57
N LEU A 277 18.22 -18.81 -17.22
CA LEU A 277 18.77 -17.81 -16.31
C LEU A 277 20.08 -18.24 -15.62
N LYS A 278 20.56 -19.45 -15.87
CA LYS A 278 21.82 -19.98 -15.26
C LYS A 278 23.05 -19.11 -15.54
N GLY A 279 23.01 -18.30 -16.60
CA GLY A 279 24.09 -17.40 -16.99
C GLY A 279 24.20 -16.13 -16.14
N LEU A 280 23.14 -15.76 -15.41
CA LEU A 280 23.11 -14.54 -14.60
C LEU A 280 24.10 -14.59 -13.44
N SER A 281 24.84 -13.49 -13.22
CA SER A 281 25.75 -13.36 -12.08
C SER A 281 25.02 -13.50 -10.75
N ALA A 282 23.84 -12.90 -10.62
CA ALA A 282 23.00 -13.01 -9.42
C ALA A 282 22.60 -14.45 -9.09
N VAL A 283 22.36 -15.31 -10.10
CA VAL A 283 22.03 -16.73 -9.92
C VAL A 283 23.28 -17.52 -9.52
N LYS A 284 24.41 -17.31 -10.24
CA LYS A 284 25.68 -18.00 -9.96
C LYS A 284 26.26 -17.71 -8.59
N GLU A 285 26.11 -16.46 -8.13
CA GLU A 285 26.65 -15.98 -6.86
C GLU A 285 25.64 -16.05 -5.71
N ASP A 286 24.48 -16.67 -5.95
CA ASP A 286 23.38 -16.82 -4.98
C ASP A 286 22.92 -15.48 -4.36
N ARG A 287 22.89 -14.43 -5.20
CA ARG A 287 22.41 -13.10 -4.77
C ARG A 287 20.93 -12.89 -5.08
N ILE A 288 20.12 -13.87 -4.69
CA ILE A 288 18.65 -13.85 -4.77
C ILE A 288 18.11 -13.79 -3.33
N TYR A 289 17.43 -12.71 -2.98
CA TYR A 289 16.96 -12.50 -1.62
C TYR A 289 15.45 -12.46 -1.56
N LEU A 290 14.88 -13.34 -0.73
CA LEU A 290 13.49 -13.21 -0.29
C LEU A 290 13.43 -12.09 0.74
N MET A 291 12.63 -11.05 0.45
CA MET A 291 12.51 -9.89 1.34
C MET A 291 11.64 -10.20 2.55
N PRO A 292 11.90 -9.58 3.71
CA PRO A 292 10.99 -9.65 4.86
C PRO A 292 9.59 -9.10 4.55
N GLU A 293 8.60 -9.52 5.33
CA GLU A 293 7.20 -9.10 5.14
C GLU A 293 6.99 -7.58 5.17
N PHE A 294 7.79 -6.83 5.91
CA PHE A 294 7.66 -5.38 6.02
C PHE A 294 8.21 -4.62 4.81
N VAL A 295 8.93 -5.23 3.88
CA VAL A 295 9.45 -4.52 2.70
C VAL A 295 8.35 -4.15 1.73
N LYS A 296 7.34 -4.99 1.54
CA LYS A 296 6.10 -4.73 0.77
C LYS A 296 6.29 -3.95 -0.54
N ALA A 297 7.14 -4.45 -1.41
CA ALA A 297 7.38 -3.84 -2.71
C ALA A 297 6.21 -4.07 -3.69
N TRP A 298 5.04 -3.49 -3.38
CA TRP A 298 3.78 -3.78 -4.07
C TRP A 298 3.47 -2.86 -5.26
N GLY A 299 4.38 -1.96 -5.61
CA GLY A 299 4.17 -1.00 -6.68
C GLY A 299 3.51 0.31 -6.23
N HIS A 300 2.87 0.34 -5.07
CA HIS A 300 2.40 1.50 -4.32
C HIS A 300 3.07 1.57 -2.95
N PRO A 301 3.19 2.76 -2.33
CA PRO A 301 3.81 2.88 -1.02
C PRO A 301 2.95 2.25 0.07
N THR A 302 3.62 1.69 1.08
CA THR A 302 3.02 1.34 2.36
C THR A 302 3.87 1.95 3.46
N ALA A 303 3.32 2.12 4.65
CA ALA A 303 4.06 2.72 5.76
C ALA A 303 5.31 1.90 6.11
N GLU A 304 5.19 0.57 6.15
CA GLU A 304 6.32 -0.33 6.42
C GLU A 304 7.40 -0.26 5.34
N ALA A 305 6.99 -0.23 4.07
CA ALA A 305 7.94 -0.13 2.97
C ALA A 305 8.76 1.15 3.05
N MET A 306 8.09 2.28 3.31
CA MET A 306 8.73 3.59 3.42
C MET A 306 9.57 3.75 4.70
N ALA A 307 9.10 3.22 5.83
CA ALA A 307 9.77 3.37 7.11
C ALA A 307 10.85 2.31 7.40
N LEU A 308 10.63 1.09 6.95
CA LEU A 308 11.47 -0.07 7.27
C LEU A 308 12.09 -0.69 6.03
N GLY A 309 11.31 -0.83 4.95
CA GLY A 309 11.73 -1.50 3.72
C GLY A 309 12.86 -0.79 3.00
N GLU A 310 12.78 0.53 2.86
CA GLU A 310 13.84 1.34 2.23
C GLU A 310 15.16 1.23 3.01
N GLU A 311 15.11 1.25 4.34
CA GLU A 311 16.29 1.09 5.19
C GLU A 311 16.85 -0.33 5.15
N TRP A 312 15.99 -1.36 5.20
CA TRP A 312 16.43 -2.75 5.04
C TRP A 312 17.15 -2.99 3.72
N LEU A 313 16.62 -2.43 2.63
CA LEU A 313 17.27 -2.49 1.31
C LEU A 313 18.64 -1.81 1.34
N ALA A 314 18.75 -0.62 1.91
CA ALA A 314 20.02 0.09 2.05
C ALA A 314 21.05 -0.74 2.85
N MET A 315 20.65 -1.35 3.96
CA MET A 315 21.49 -2.25 4.76
C MET A 315 21.94 -3.48 3.95
N LYS A 316 21.05 -4.02 3.10
CA LYS A 316 21.36 -5.17 2.25
C LYS A 316 22.32 -4.83 1.12
N LEU A 317 22.15 -3.65 0.52
CA LEU A 317 22.96 -3.18 -0.61
C LEU A 317 24.33 -2.63 -0.17
N TYR A 318 24.39 -2.05 1.03
CA TYR A 318 25.59 -1.38 1.56
C TYR A 318 25.90 -1.84 3.00
N PRO A 319 26.17 -3.14 3.22
CA PRO A 319 26.31 -3.70 4.57
C PRO A 319 27.49 -3.13 5.35
N GLN A 320 28.46 -2.49 4.68
CA GLN A 320 29.59 -1.85 5.33
C GLN A 320 29.25 -0.43 5.89
N ASN A 321 28.29 0.24 5.25
CA ASN A 321 27.89 1.61 5.57
C ASN A 321 26.65 1.68 6.47
N PHE A 322 25.75 0.69 6.35
CA PHE A 322 24.52 0.60 7.11
C PHE A 322 24.59 -0.55 8.12
N LYS A 323 25.18 -0.28 9.29
CA LYS A 323 25.15 -1.18 10.44
C LYS A 323 24.26 -0.52 11.48
N ASP A 324 22.97 -0.82 11.46
CA ASP A 324 22.05 -0.30 12.47
C ASP A 324 21.71 -1.39 13.48
N ALA A 325 22.35 -1.33 14.65
CA ALA A 325 22.09 -2.22 15.76
C ALA A 325 20.65 -2.09 16.32
N ASN A 326 19.94 -1.00 15.99
CA ASN A 326 18.60 -0.71 16.47
C ASN A 326 17.52 -1.03 15.43
N PHE A 327 17.86 -1.50 14.23
CA PHE A 327 16.89 -1.73 13.18
C PHE A 327 15.82 -2.77 13.57
N ASP A 328 16.22 -3.91 14.16
CA ASP A 328 15.29 -4.93 14.65
C ASP A 328 14.31 -4.35 15.67
N LYS A 329 14.79 -3.52 16.58
CA LYS A 329 13.95 -2.82 17.57
C LYS A 329 12.96 -1.86 16.91
N LYS A 330 13.39 -1.15 15.86
CA LYS A 330 12.51 -0.26 15.08
C LYS A 330 11.40 -1.05 14.38
N VAL A 331 11.71 -2.24 13.85
CA VAL A 331 10.71 -3.14 13.26
C VAL A 331 9.70 -3.59 14.33
N GLU A 332 10.16 -4.05 15.49
CA GLU A 332 9.31 -4.44 16.61
C GLU A 332 8.39 -3.28 17.05
N GLU A 333 8.95 -2.08 17.23
CA GLU A 333 8.19 -0.87 17.59
C GLU A 333 7.09 -0.57 16.58
N PHE A 334 7.37 -0.66 15.27
CA PHE A 334 6.38 -0.45 14.22
C PHE A 334 5.21 -1.45 14.35
N TYR A 335 5.52 -2.74 14.48
CA TYR A 335 4.49 -3.79 14.56
C TYR A 335 3.66 -3.70 15.84
N GLU A 336 4.28 -3.45 16.98
CA GLU A 336 3.57 -3.26 18.25
C GLU A 336 2.67 -2.03 18.21
N LYS A 337 3.16 -0.91 17.65
CA LYS A 337 2.42 0.35 17.63
C LYS A 337 1.28 0.33 16.63
N PHE A 338 1.53 -0.10 15.38
CA PHE A 338 0.58 0.07 14.28
C PHE A 338 -0.23 -1.19 13.95
N TYR A 339 0.30 -2.38 14.21
CA TYR A 339 -0.44 -3.64 14.08
C TYR A 339 -0.90 -4.24 15.40
N ARG A 340 -0.39 -3.74 16.54
CA ARG A 340 -0.73 -4.22 17.89
C ARG A 340 -0.40 -5.70 18.09
N VAL A 341 0.61 -6.17 17.37
CA VAL A 341 1.16 -7.53 17.45
C VAL A 341 2.68 -7.49 17.51
N LYS A 342 3.29 -8.56 18.03
CA LYS A 342 4.75 -8.73 17.94
C LYS A 342 5.17 -9.12 16.53
N TYR A 343 6.30 -8.57 16.09
CA TYR A 343 6.92 -9.00 14.83
C TYR A 343 7.41 -10.45 14.97
N GLN A 344 7.22 -11.24 13.93
CA GLN A 344 7.72 -12.62 13.81
C GLN A 344 8.70 -12.69 12.64
N LYS A 345 9.96 -13.06 12.93
CA LYS A 345 11.01 -13.25 11.90
C LYS A 345 10.78 -14.55 11.11
#